data_b04edc00374934b6eb3896226beed25b
#
_entry.id   b04edc00374934b6eb3896226beed25b
#
_cell.length_a   1.000
_cell.length_b   1.000
_cell.length_c   1.000
_cell.angle_alpha   90.00
_cell.angle_beta   90.00
_cell.angle_gamma   90.00
#
_symmetry.space_group_name_H-M   'P 1'
#
loop_
_entity.id
_entity.type
_entity.pdbx_description
1 polymer ?
#
loop_
_entity_poly.entity_id
_entity_poly.type
_entity_poly.pdbx_seq_one_letter_code
_entity_poly.pdbx_strand_id
1 'polypeptide(L)'
;LTVESRTAPPGATVLVPVRMEEAREINSLEFNLFYNPSIAEIVNVHQGSRTSTTSFSYNAEIPGVIRFGTTAARDVNADGSAAVVEFRIIGERGSSSPITIADSAVGDSRGRLRTINLVPGSLTVDDTIAGDGNGDGNITAIDALIALRMFVGLAEEDLAMDVNNDGQVTPDDARQLLAMARQG
;
A
#
# COMPACT_ATOMS: atom_id res chain seq x y z
N LEU A 1 -12.20 12.40 -4.39
CA LEU A 1 -10.92 11.91 -3.88
C LEU A 1 -10.90 10.40 -3.89
N THR A 2 -9.85 9.81 -4.43
CA THR A 2 -9.65 8.36 -4.53
C THR A 2 -8.40 7.98 -3.75
N VAL A 3 -8.50 7.03 -2.82
CA VAL A 3 -7.36 6.44 -2.13
C VAL A 3 -6.91 5.21 -2.91
N GLU A 4 -5.64 5.13 -3.27
CA GLU A 4 -5.11 3.94 -3.94
C GLU A 4 -4.92 2.79 -2.96
N SER A 5 -5.26 1.56 -3.41
CA SER A 5 -4.98 0.34 -2.63
C SER A 5 -3.53 -0.14 -2.84
N ARG A 6 -2.97 -0.77 -1.82
CA ARG A 6 -1.62 -1.37 -1.86
C ARG A 6 -1.62 -2.73 -1.18
N THR A 7 -0.80 -3.62 -1.70
CA THR A 7 -0.44 -4.90 -1.08
C THR A 7 1.07 -4.91 -0.87
N ALA A 8 1.52 -5.33 0.30
CA ALA A 8 2.94 -5.47 0.60
C ALA A 8 3.18 -6.42 1.78
N PRO A 9 4.35 -7.04 1.85
CA PRO A 9 4.70 -7.96 2.95
C PRO A 9 4.87 -7.21 4.29
N PRO A 10 4.77 -7.93 5.42
CA PRO A 10 5.07 -7.36 6.73
C PRO A 10 6.46 -6.70 6.78
N GLY A 11 6.56 -5.56 7.43
CA GLY A 11 7.79 -4.77 7.54
C GLY A 11 8.09 -3.85 6.36
N ALA A 12 7.44 -4.02 5.22
CA ALA A 12 7.63 -3.16 4.06
C ALA A 12 7.04 -1.76 4.27
N THR A 13 7.63 -0.80 3.59
CA THR A 13 7.11 0.57 3.51
C THR A 13 6.45 0.79 2.15
N VAL A 14 5.23 1.33 2.13
CA VAL A 14 4.46 1.59 0.92
C VAL A 14 3.95 3.02 0.86
N LEU A 15 3.89 3.55 -0.36
CA LEU A 15 3.33 4.86 -0.63
C LEU A 15 1.88 4.72 -1.12
N VAL A 16 0.97 5.39 -0.43
CA VAL A 16 -0.48 5.41 -0.75
C VAL A 16 -0.87 6.83 -1.17
N PRO A 17 -1.03 7.09 -2.47
CA PRO A 17 -1.53 8.35 -2.95
C PRO A 17 -3.02 8.54 -2.64
N VAL A 18 -3.37 9.75 -2.20
CA VAL A 18 -4.75 10.26 -2.20
C VAL A 18 -4.89 11.15 -3.43
N ARG A 19 -5.65 10.69 -4.42
CA ARG A 19 -5.78 11.35 -5.71
C ARG A 19 -6.98 12.28 -5.78
N MET A 20 -6.79 13.38 -6.46
CA MET A 20 -7.86 14.24 -6.97
C MET A 20 -8.09 13.87 -8.44
N GLU A 21 -9.31 13.53 -8.77
CA GLU A 21 -9.77 13.25 -10.12
C GLU A 21 -10.85 14.28 -10.49
N GLU A 22 -10.86 14.72 -11.74
CA GLU A 22 -11.75 15.78 -12.24
C GLU A 22 -11.65 17.07 -11.40
N ALA A 23 -10.46 17.35 -10.87
CA ALA A 23 -10.21 18.52 -10.03
C ALA A 23 -10.42 19.83 -10.79
N ARG A 24 -11.39 20.62 -10.35
CA ARG A 24 -11.71 21.93 -10.92
C ARG A 24 -12.01 22.95 -9.82
N GLU A 25 -11.38 24.11 -9.95
CA GLU A 25 -11.58 25.25 -9.03
C GLU A 25 -11.41 24.87 -7.55
N ILE A 26 -10.37 24.07 -7.22
CA ILE A 26 -10.05 23.66 -5.84
C ILE A 26 -9.03 24.61 -5.26
N ASN A 27 -9.42 25.38 -4.25
CA ASN A 27 -8.54 26.30 -3.54
C ASN A 27 -8.16 25.79 -2.14
N SER A 28 -9.09 25.19 -1.44
CA SER A 28 -8.86 24.56 -0.13
C SER A 28 -9.37 23.13 -0.11
N LEU A 29 -8.66 22.27 0.60
CA LEU A 29 -9.01 20.87 0.76
C LEU A 29 -8.64 20.44 2.18
N GLU A 30 -9.62 19.91 2.90
CA GLU A 30 -9.46 19.31 4.22
C GLU A 30 -10.13 17.93 4.21
N PHE A 31 -9.53 16.96 4.90
CA PHE A 31 -10.14 15.65 5.13
C PHE A 31 -9.46 14.90 6.28
N ASN A 32 -10.19 13.96 6.87
CA ASN A 32 -9.66 12.96 7.75
C ASN A 32 -9.54 11.63 7.00
N LEU A 33 -8.36 10.99 7.09
CA LEU A 33 -8.11 9.65 6.57
C LEU A 33 -8.03 8.70 7.75
N PHE A 34 -8.74 7.57 7.65
CA PHE A 34 -8.83 6.54 8.68
C PHE A 34 -8.25 5.24 8.17
N TYR A 35 -7.51 4.55 9.03
CA TYR A 35 -6.91 3.25 8.78
C TYR A 35 -6.81 2.45 10.08
N ASN A 36 -6.56 1.13 10.00
CA ASN A 36 -6.37 0.31 11.19
C ASN A 36 -4.90 0.38 11.66
N PRO A 37 -4.60 0.97 12.84
CA PRO A 37 -3.24 1.10 13.34
C PRO A 37 -2.60 -0.23 13.77
N SER A 38 -3.37 -1.34 13.83
CA SER A 38 -2.80 -2.69 14.02
C SER A 38 -2.26 -3.30 12.72
N ILE A 39 -2.59 -2.72 11.57
CA ILE A 39 -2.16 -3.20 10.23
C ILE A 39 -1.02 -2.37 9.68
N ALA A 40 -1.04 -1.06 9.95
CA ALA A 40 -0.02 -0.15 9.46
C ALA A 40 0.27 0.97 10.44
N GLU A 41 1.48 1.50 10.41
CA GLU A 41 1.87 2.74 11.08
C GLU A 41 2.31 3.78 10.06
N ILE A 42 2.10 5.05 10.37
CA ILE A 42 2.52 6.16 9.51
C ILE A 42 4.01 6.41 9.69
N VAL A 43 4.74 6.40 8.59
CA VAL A 43 6.15 6.83 8.55
C VAL A 43 6.24 8.31 8.24
N ASN A 44 5.49 8.78 7.21
CA ASN A 44 5.46 10.17 6.80
C ASN A 44 4.19 10.49 5.99
N VAL A 45 3.90 11.78 5.83
CA VAL A 45 2.88 12.29 4.91
C VAL A 45 3.50 13.36 4.02
N HIS A 46 3.57 13.08 2.74
CA HIS A 46 4.17 13.95 1.74
C HIS A 46 3.12 14.78 1.02
N GLN A 47 3.53 15.96 0.59
CA GLN A 47 2.73 16.73 -0.36
C GLN A 47 2.55 15.93 -1.66
N GLY A 48 1.35 16.01 -2.21
CA GLY A 48 1.06 15.42 -3.51
C GLY A 48 1.55 16.29 -4.66
N SER A 49 1.45 15.77 -5.88
CA SER A 49 1.86 16.50 -7.10
C SER A 49 1.07 17.79 -7.34
N ARG A 50 -0.15 17.91 -6.77
CA ARG A 50 -1.03 19.07 -6.91
C ARG A 50 -1.02 20.00 -5.71
N THR A 51 -0.41 19.59 -4.62
CA THR A 51 -0.24 20.41 -3.42
C THR A 51 1.20 20.87 -3.20
N SER A 52 2.12 20.56 -4.10
CA SER A 52 3.55 20.91 -3.99
C SER A 52 3.86 22.41 -3.90
N THR A 53 2.91 23.24 -4.34
CA THR A 53 3.02 24.71 -4.30
C THR A 53 1.97 25.36 -3.40
N THR A 54 1.30 24.57 -2.55
CA THR A 54 0.25 25.04 -1.64
C THR A 54 0.76 25.07 -0.20
N SER A 55 0.06 25.75 0.69
CA SER A 55 0.21 25.50 2.13
C SER A 55 -0.28 24.09 2.42
N PHE A 56 0.51 23.34 3.16
CA PHE A 56 0.27 21.95 3.45
C PHE A 56 0.49 21.69 4.94
N SER A 57 -0.47 21.06 5.59
CA SER A 57 -0.37 20.65 6.97
C SER A 57 -1.04 19.30 7.17
N TYR A 58 -0.53 18.52 8.10
CA TYR A 58 -1.18 17.31 8.57
C TYR A 58 -0.94 17.11 10.07
N ASN A 59 -1.82 16.34 10.69
CA ASN A 59 -1.64 15.82 12.05
C ASN A 59 -1.95 14.32 12.04
N ALA A 60 -1.02 13.53 12.57
CA ALA A 60 -1.09 12.07 12.66
C ALA A 60 -0.75 11.57 14.09
N GLU A 61 -0.95 12.40 15.11
CA GLU A 61 -0.65 12.06 16.52
C GLU A 61 -1.59 10.97 17.07
N ILE A 62 -2.79 10.84 16.49
CA ILE A 62 -3.75 9.83 16.90
C ILE A 62 -3.59 8.61 15.99
N PRO A 63 -3.15 7.44 16.51
CA PRO A 63 -3.05 6.23 15.70
C PRO A 63 -4.37 5.91 15.00
N GLY A 64 -4.31 5.59 13.70
CA GLY A 64 -5.48 5.30 12.90
C GLY A 64 -6.14 6.50 12.23
N VAL A 65 -5.68 7.73 12.49
CA VAL A 65 -6.27 8.96 11.93
C VAL A 65 -5.20 9.90 11.42
N ILE A 66 -5.36 10.37 10.19
CA ILE A 66 -4.59 11.50 9.65
C ILE A 66 -5.56 12.63 9.35
N ARG A 67 -5.32 13.80 9.93
CA ARG A 67 -6.01 15.03 9.56
C ARG A 67 -5.14 15.79 8.57
N PHE A 68 -5.70 16.14 7.46
CA PHE A 68 -5.00 16.78 6.35
C PHE A 68 -5.66 18.10 6.00
N GLY A 69 -4.84 19.11 5.71
CA GLY A 69 -5.31 20.41 5.24
C GLY A 69 -4.34 21.05 4.24
N THR A 70 -4.89 21.62 3.18
CA THR A 70 -4.11 22.39 2.21
C THR A 70 -4.90 23.58 1.69
N THR A 71 -4.19 24.67 1.39
CA THR A 71 -4.77 25.87 0.79
C THR A 71 -3.84 26.39 -0.31
N ALA A 72 -4.40 26.67 -1.47
CA ALA A 72 -3.70 27.17 -2.63
C ALA A 72 -3.87 28.70 -2.80
N ALA A 73 -2.85 29.38 -3.33
CA ALA A 73 -2.97 30.78 -3.70
C ALA A 73 -3.86 31.00 -4.94
N ARG A 74 -4.06 29.96 -5.74
CA ARG A 74 -4.91 29.92 -6.93
C ARG A 74 -5.61 28.58 -7.02
N ASP A 75 -6.78 28.55 -7.68
CA ASP A 75 -7.51 27.31 -7.88
C ASP A 75 -6.69 26.25 -8.63
N VAL A 76 -6.69 25.04 -8.10
CA VAL A 76 -6.12 23.85 -8.74
C VAL A 76 -7.17 23.30 -9.71
N ASN A 77 -6.76 23.13 -10.99
CA ASN A 77 -7.62 22.67 -12.08
C ASN A 77 -7.00 21.48 -12.81
N ALA A 78 -6.39 20.56 -12.08
CA ALA A 78 -5.71 19.42 -12.69
C ALA A 78 -5.70 18.21 -11.75
N ASP A 79 -5.84 17.04 -12.35
CA ASP A 79 -5.78 15.76 -11.66
C ASP A 79 -4.36 15.46 -11.15
N GLY A 80 -4.28 14.67 -10.09
CA GLY A 80 -3.03 14.25 -9.47
C GLY A 80 -3.21 14.00 -7.98
N SER A 81 -2.12 13.76 -7.26
CA SER A 81 -2.20 13.49 -5.82
C SER A 81 -2.33 14.78 -4.99
N ALA A 82 -3.25 14.76 -4.02
CA ALA A 82 -3.36 15.75 -2.96
C ALA A 82 -2.32 15.50 -1.86
N ALA A 83 -2.16 14.25 -1.48
CA ALA A 83 -1.18 13.79 -0.51
C ALA A 83 -0.66 12.42 -0.92
N VAL A 84 0.48 12.02 -0.37
CA VAL A 84 0.98 10.65 -0.44
C VAL A 84 1.34 10.23 0.98
N VAL A 85 0.65 9.23 1.51
CA VAL A 85 0.91 8.70 2.84
C VAL A 85 1.89 7.55 2.72
N GLU A 86 2.93 7.60 3.51
CA GLU A 86 3.93 6.56 3.63
C GLU A 86 3.62 5.71 4.87
N PHE A 87 3.23 4.45 4.63
CA PHE A 87 2.90 3.49 5.67
C PHE A 87 3.98 2.41 5.77
N ARG A 88 4.30 2.00 7.00
CA ARG A 88 4.97 0.74 7.29
C ARG A 88 3.92 -0.31 7.61
N ILE A 89 3.99 -1.46 6.99
CA ILE A 89 3.10 -2.59 7.23
C ILE A 89 3.57 -3.32 8.49
N ILE A 90 2.68 -3.44 9.48
CA ILE A 90 2.95 -4.11 10.77
C ILE A 90 1.96 -5.23 11.08
N GLY A 91 0.92 -5.36 10.26
CA GLY A 91 -0.11 -6.39 10.42
C GLY A 91 0.40 -7.79 10.08
N GLU A 92 -0.36 -8.77 10.52
CA GLU A 92 -0.12 -10.19 10.20
C GLU A 92 -0.45 -10.46 8.72
N ARG A 93 0.23 -11.46 8.13
CA ARG A 93 0.00 -11.89 6.75
C ARG A 93 -1.48 -12.19 6.49
N GLY A 94 -1.97 -11.84 5.31
CA GLY A 94 -3.37 -12.00 4.90
C GLY A 94 -4.35 -11.02 5.55
N SER A 95 -3.91 -10.20 6.52
CA SER A 95 -4.76 -9.19 7.12
C SER A 95 -4.92 -7.96 6.21
N SER A 96 -5.98 -7.18 6.41
CA SER A 96 -6.19 -5.96 5.63
C SER A 96 -6.84 -4.85 6.45
N SER A 97 -6.62 -3.62 5.99
CA SER A 97 -7.24 -2.42 6.52
C SER A 97 -7.87 -1.62 5.39
N PRO A 98 -9.15 -1.28 5.44
CA PRO A 98 -9.68 -0.22 4.59
C PRO A 98 -8.98 1.09 4.94
N ILE A 99 -8.77 1.94 3.93
CA ILE A 99 -8.36 3.33 4.10
C ILE A 99 -9.50 4.19 3.62
N THR A 100 -10.18 4.87 4.54
CA THR A 100 -11.36 5.66 4.24
C THR A 100 -11.11 7.15 4.48
N ILE A 101 -11.83 7.98 3.72
CA ILE A 101 -11.83 9.43 3.90
C ILE A 101 -13.19 9.83 4.47
N ALA A 102 -13.19 10.70 5.46
CA ALA A 102 -14.39 11.33 5.99
C ALA A 102 -14.13 12.79 6.39
N ASP A 103 -15.18 13.48 6.80
CA ASP A 103 -15.13 14.88 7.26
C ASP A 103 -14.38 15.79 6.27
N SER A 104 -14.66 15.62 4.97
CA SER A 104 -13.99 16.38 3.93
C SER A 104 -14.68 17.70 3.65
N ALA A 105 -13.88 18.76 3.50
CA ALA A 105 -14.32 20.05 3.04
C ALA A 105 -13.46 20.51 1.86
N VAL A 106 -14.09 20.85 0.76
CA VAL A 106 -13.43 21.35 -0.46
C VAL A 106 -14.04 22.70 -0.81
N GLY A 107 -13.20 23.70 -0.97
CA GLY A 107 -13.61 25.07 -1.31
C GLY A 107 -12.93 25.60 -2.55
N ASP A 108 -13.62 26.51 -3.26
CA ASP A 108 -13.03 27.30 -4.33
C ASP A 108 -12.48 28.65 -3.80
N SER A 109 -11.78 29.41 -4.64
CA SER A 109 -11.22 30.74 -4.29
C SER A 109 -12.27 31.79 -3.93
N ARG A 110 -13.55 31.52 -4.13
CA ARG A 110 -14.68 32.37 -3.72
C ARG A 110 -15.32 31.93 -2.41
N GLY A 111 -14.73 30.90 -1.74
CA GLY A 111 -15.25 30.34 -0.49
C GLY A 111 -16.48 29.45 -0.64
N ARG A 112 -16.82 29.01 -1.85
CA ARG A 112 -17.95 28.10 -2.08
C ARG A 112 -17.52 26.67 -1.82
N LEU A 113 -18.30 25.96 -1.01
CA LEU A 113 -18.08 24.52 -0.77
C LEU A 113 -18.47 23.69 -1.99
N ARG A 114 -17.70 22.64 -2.24
CA ARG A 114 -17.89 21.68 -3.33
C ARG A 114 -18.22 20.31 -2.77
N THR A 115 -19.19 19.65 -3.35
CA THR A 115 -19.43 18.23 -3.08
C THR A 115 -18.43 17.41 -3.88
N ILE A 116 -17.80 16.43 -3.22
CA ILE A 116 -16.82 15.53 -3.84
C ILE A 116 -17.23 14.08 -3.62
N ASN A 117 -16.85 13.22 -4.54
CA ASN A 117 -16.96 11.78 -4.37
C ASN A 117 -15.72 11.26 -3.61
N LEU A 118 -15.96 10.36 -2.65
CA LEU A 118 -14.92 9.74 -1.83
C LEU A 118 -14.86 8.24 -2.16
N VAL A 119 -13.72 7.80 -2.69
CA VAL A 119 -13.49 6.40 -3.03
C VAL A 119 -12.42 5.85 -2.08
N PRO A 120 -12.78 4.89 -1.23
CA PRO A 120 -11.84 4.29 -0.29
C PRO A 120 -10.82 3.40 -1.02
N GLY A 121 -9.66 3.23 -0.40
CA GLY A 121 -8.65 2.24 -0.76
C GLY A 121 -8.50 1.19 0.33
N SER A 122 -7.46 0.38 0.21
CA SER A 122 -7.09 -0.61 1.22
C SER A 122 -5.59 -0.83 1.28
N LEU A 123 -5.13 -1.22 2.47
CA LEU A 123 -3.83 -1.86 2.66
C LEU A 123 -4.07 -3.34 2.91
N THR A 124 -3.44 -4.19 2.13
CA THR A 124 -3.47 -5.65 2.31
C THR A 124 -2.06 -6.11 2.65
N VAL A 125 -1.95 -6.87 3.72
CA VAL A 125 -0.68 -7.50 4.08
C VAL A 125 -0.53 -8.75 3.23
N ASP A 126 0.53 -8.79 2.43
CA ASP A 126 0.83 -9.91 1.55
C ASP A 126 0.94 -11.19 2.38
N ASP A 127 0.22 -12.21 1.99
CA ASP A 127 0.21 -13.53 2.62
C ASP A 127 1.19 -14.51 1.96
N THR A 128 1.78 -14.14 0.83
CA THR A 128 2.78 -14.98 0.19
C THR A 128 4.03 -15.16 1.05
N ILE A 129 4.43 -16.40 1.21
CA ILE A 129 5.68 -16.79 1.86
C ILE A 129 6.63 -17.25 0.76
N ALA A 130 7.77 -16.57 0.63
CA ALA A 130 8.76 -16.99 -0.35
C ALA A 130 9.18 -18.45 -0.08
N GLY A 131 9.00 -19.29 -1.09
CA GLY A 131 9.28 -20.73 -0.99
C GLY A 131 8.12 -21.60 -0.55
N ASP A 132 6.95 -21.04 -0.22
CA ASP A 132 5.71 -21.79 0.05
C ASP A 132 4.93 -22.01 -1.25
N GLY A 133 5.29 -23.06 -1.96
CA GLY A 133 4.74 -23.34 -3.28
C GLY A 133 3.34 -23.95 -3.28
N ASN A 134 2.88 -24.48 -2.14
CA ASN A 134 1.53 -25.04 -1.99
C ASN A 134 0.57 -24.08 -1.28
N GLY A 135 1.07 -22.96 -0.72
CA GLY A 135 0.27 -21.95 -0.05
C GLY A 135 -0.30 -22.40 1.32
N ASP A 136 0.33 -23.37 1.99
CA ASP A 136 -0.16 -23.87 3.28
C ASP A 136 0.38 -23.10 4.50
N GLY A 137 1.23 -22.11 4.24
CA GLY A 137 1.82 -21.23 5.27
C GLY A 137 3.09 -21.81 5.91
N ASN A 138 3.59 -22.95 5.43
CA ASN A 138 4.80 -23.59 5.97
C ASN A 138 5.75 -23.96 4.85
N ILE A 139 7.04 -23.81 5.09
CA ILE A 139 8.06 -24.31 4.16
C ILE A 139 8.40 -25.76 4.54
N THR A 140 8.10 -26.69 3.63
CA THR A 140 8.24 -28.12 3.83
C THR A 140 8.98 -28.78 2.66
N ALA A 141 9.20 -30.09 2.74
CA ALA A 141 9.77 -30.86 1.61
C ALA A 141 8.81 -30.90 0.39
N ILE A 142 7.52 -30.60 0.57
CA ILE A 142 6.56 -30.53 -0.53
C ILE A 142 6.89 -29.33 -1.42
N ASP A 143 7.25 -28.20 -0.84
CA ASP A 143 7.60 -26.97 -1.56
C ASP A 143 8.88 -27.14 -2.35
N ALA A 144 9.88 -27.82 -1.78
CA ALA A 144 11.08 -28.20 -2.52
C ALA A 144 10.77 -29.11 -3.72
N LEU A 145 9.81 -30.02 -3.59
CA LEU A 145 9.34 -30.83 -4.71
C LEU A 145 8.64 -29.99 -5.77
N ILE A 146 7.84 -28.99 -5.36
CA ILE A 146 7.17 -28.05 -6.28
C ILE A 146 8.21 -27.25 -7.08
N ALA A 147 9.25 -26.72 -6.44
CA ALA A 147 10.35 -26.03 -7.10
C ALA A 147 11.03 -26.94 -8.16
N LEU A 148 11.30 -28.21 -7.83
CA LEU A 148 11.85 -29.16 -8.79
C LEU A 148 10.90 -29.45 -9.96
N ARG A 149 9.60 -29.50 -9.73
CA ARG A 149 8.60 -29.67 -10.79
C ARG A 149 8.55 -28.48 -11.73
N MET A 150 8.70 -27.26 -11.21
CA MET A 150 8.83 -26.04 -12.02
C MET A 150 10.08 -26.11 -12.88
N PHE A 151 11.22 -26.44 -12.29
CA PHE A 151 12.49 -26.57 -13.01
C PHE A 151 12.43 -27.55 -14.18
N VAL A 152 11.75 -28.68 -14.04
CA VAL A 152 11.60 -29.68 -15.12
C VAL A 152 10.41 -29.43 -16.05
N GLY A 153 9.71 -28.31 -15.90
CA GLY A 153 8.58 -27.93 -16.75
C GLY A 153 7.27 -28.71 -16.47
N LEU A 154 7.13 -29.33 -15.31
CA LEU A 154 5.94 -30.04 -14.87
C LEU A 154 4.97 -29.18 -14.04
N ALA A 155 5.35 -27.95 -13.77
CA ALA A 155 4.53 -26.89 -13.16
C ALA A 155 4.91 -25.55 -13.78
N GLU A 156 3.99 -24.58 -13.76
CA GLU A 156 4.27 -23.22 -14.16
C GLU A 156 5.29 -22.59 -13.21
N GLU A 157 6.25 -21.82 -13.75
CA GLU A 157 7.29 -21.20 -12.95
C GLU A 157 6.70 -20.03 -12.13
N ASP A 158 6.94 -20.06 -10.83
CA ASP A 158 6.60 -18.98 -9.90
C ASP A 158 7.88 -18.51 -9.20
N LEU A 159 8.29 -17.27 -9.45
CA LEU A 159 9.49 -16.67 -8.85
C LEU A 159 9.39 -16.49 -7.32
N ALA A 160 8.22 -16.70 -6.71
CA ALA A 160 8.12 -16.84 -5.26
C ALA A 160 8.93 -18.05 -4.72
N MET A 161 9.25 -19.01 -5.60
CA MET A 161 10.07 -20.18 -5.30
C MET A 161 11.57 -19.98 -5.54
N ASP A 162 11.98 -18.85 -6.14
CA ASP A 162 13.37 -18.39 -6.24
C ASP A 162 13.82 -17.81 -4.90
N VAL A 163 14.24 -18.67 -4.00
CA VAL A 163 14.62 -18.27 -2.62
C VAL A 163 16.05 -17.79 -2.51
N ASN A 164 16.86 -17.96 -3.55
CA ASN A 164 18.22 -17.43 -3.63
C ASN A 164 18.30 -16.07 -4.38
N ASN A 165 17.17 -15.65 -5.01
CA ASN A 165 17.02 -14.42 -5.80
C ASN A 165 18.00 -14.32 -6.98
N ASP A 166 18.28 -15.44 -7.67
CA ASP A 166 19.14 -15.45 -8.87
C ASP A 166 18.34 -15.23 -10.17
N GLY A 167 17.01 -15.13 -10.08
CA GLY A 167 16.09 -14.84 -11.16
C GLY A 167 15.53 -16.10 -11.86
N GLN A 168 15.77 -17.30 -11.32
CA GLN A 168 15.30 -18.57 -11.87
C GLN A 168 14.96 -19.55 -10.75
N VAL A 169 13.96 -20.40 -10.96
CA VAL A 169 13.66 -21.49 -10.04
C VAL A 169 14.46 -22.73 -10.45
N THR A 170 15.43 -23.11 -9.64
CA THR A 170 16.43 -24.16 -9.95
C THR A 170 16.49 -25.23 -8.84
N PRO A 171 17.24 -26.35 -9.04
CA PRO A 171 17.47 -27.30 -7.97
C PRO A 171 18.22 -26.73 -6.75
N ASP A 172 18.89 -25.58 -6.90
CA ASP A 172 19.54 -24.91 -5.77
C ASP A 172 18.51 -24.31 -4.81
N ASP A 173 17.38 -23.77 -5.34
CA ASP A 173 16.26 -23.29 -4.54
C ASP A 173 15.60 -24.43 -3.79
N ALA A 174 15.33 -25.54 -4.49
CA ALA A 174 14.78 -26.74 -3.85
C ALA A 174 15.66 -27.24 -2.70
N ARG A 175 16.97 -27.19 -2.86
CA ARG A 175 17.92 -27.56 -1.80
C ARG A 175 17.86 -26.60 -0.61
N GLN A 176 17.74 -25.29 -0.87
CA GLN A 176 17.58 -24.29 0.19
C GLN A 176 16.25 -24.45 0.92
N LEU A 177 15.16 -24.69 0.20
CA LEU A 177 13.83 -24.97 0.78
C LEU A 177 13.88 -26.20 1.72
N LEU A 178 14.56 -27.28 1.31
CA LEU A 178 14.77 -28.44 2.19
C LEU A 178 15.60 -28.10 3.43
N ALA A 179 16.52 -27.17 3.33
CA ALA A 179 17.29 -26.70 4.49
C ALA A 179 16.42 -25.87 5.44
N MET A 180 15.56 -25.00 4.90
CA MET A 180 14.60 -24.21 5.67
C MET A 180 13.56 -25.10 6.38
N ALA A 181 13.02 -26.09 5.69
CA ALA A 181 12.06 -27.07 6.23
C ALA A 181 12.57 -27.89 7.44
N ARG A 182 13.88 -27.96 7.65
CA ARG A 182 14.49 -28.67 8.80
C ARG A 182 14.66 -27.81 10.04
N GLN A 183 14.44 -26.49 9.91
CA GLN A 183 14.67 -25.52 10.98
C GLN A 183 13.36 -25.04 11.63
N GLY A 184 12.21 -25.33 11.04
CA GLY A 184 10.86 -25.09 11.58
C GLY A 184 10.30 -26.36 12.17
#